data_96a79482eab9e0e257907326ffa84935
#
_entry.id   96a79482eab9e0e257907326ffa84935
#
_cell.length_a   1.000
_cell.length_b   1.000
_cell.length_c   1.000
_cell.angle_alpha   90.00
_cell.angle_beta   90.00
_cell.angle_gamma   90.00
#
_symmetry.space_group_name_H-M   'P 1'
#
loop_
_entity.id
_entity.type
_entity.pdbx_description
1 polymer ?
#
loop_
_entity_poly.entity_id
_entity_poly.type
_entity_poly.pdbx_seq_one_letter_code
_entity_poly.pdbx_strand_id
1 'polypeptide(L)'
;MMTLALLGITALSARGESASDAPKVGQWKTWVLASGTDIPVPAPPADTSEQTKTELAELRQLQKERSPITNTAIQYYNAVPATQRWHDLALTLARAEKQSANRQARLAGILHTALHDAVIVTWAAKYQFNRKPPSQMAPGVTPMALLTGAILAPGAVAAPEPSYPSEHAALAGTAVGILTSFFPKEEANLQAMAVEIGQTRLLMGANYRSDIDAGFALGQAVAQKALARAATDGSDAKWTGTVPTGPGLWVGQEPLEPLMGTWKPWLMTRGDQFRPEPPPAVGSAAFQEELALLKRINSHPTPSQRAIATNFALKNLDFVWEPGYALVRREQLSVPWEVRLLAPFAALQVDAYIAAHDAKYTAPLPTSWRPRPNMVDPTIVPLITQPNHPAYVSNAAIIASAAAVLIGSLFPQEAAYWQYLGEEAGLSRLYGGIHYPSDERAGNQMGKRLGALAVQRDQRNGP
;
A
#
# COMPACT_ATOMS: atom_id res chain seq x y z
N MET A 1 -37.93 -10.10 17.66
CA MET A 1 -37.42 -11.00 16.62
C MET A 1 -37.02 -10.16 15.43
N MET A 2 -35.74 -9.80 15.34
CA MET A 2 -35.17 -9.06 14.22
C MET A 2 -34.34 -10.08 13.41
N THR A 3 -34.81 -10.38 12.24
CA THR A 3 -34.19 -11.34 11.30
C THR A 3 -32.93 -10.68 10.73
N LEU A 4 -31.73 -11.11 11.18
CA LEU A 4 -30.49 -10.77 10.52
C LEU A 4 -30.45 -11.48 9.17
N ALA A 5 -30.52 -10.71 8.08
CA ALA A 5 -30.19 -11.19 6.76
C ALA A 5 -28.67 -11.46 6.73
N LEU A 6 -28.27 -12.73 6.74
CA LEU A 6 -26.94 -13.17 6.41
C LEU A 6 -26.72 -12.92 4.90
N LEU A 7 -26.15 -11.77 4.55
CA LEU A 7 -25.53 -11.55 3.26
C LEU A 7 -24.31 -12.47 3.18
N GLY A 8 -24.34 -13.42 2.25
CA GLY A 8 -23.26 -14.36 2.02
C GLY A 8 -21.97 -13.65 1.60
N ILE A 9 -21.10 -13.38 2.56
CA ILE A 9 -19.71 -12.98 2.31
C ILE A 9 -18.99 -14.26 1.92
N THR A 10 -18.76 -14.45 0.64
CA THR A 10 -17.86 -15.50 0.16
C THR A 10 -16.45 -15.09 0.57
N ALA A 11 -15.95 -15.72 1.65
CA ALA A 11 -14.58 -15.58 2.09
C ALA A 11 -13.63 -15.84 0.91
N LEU A 12 -12.60 -15.00 0.76
CA LEU A 12 -11.43 -15.22 -0.11
C LEU A 12 -10.52 -16.33 0.45
N SER A 13 -11.11 -17.38 1.03
CA SER A 13 -10.34 -18.54 1.53
C SER A 13 -9.79 -19.32 0.34
N ALA A 14 -8.45 -19.41 0.23
CA ALA A 14 -7.70 -20.35 -0.62
C ALA A 14 -8.31 -20.55 -2.03
N ARG A 15 -8.78 -19.50 -2.68
CA ARG A 15 -9.23 -19.54 -4.07
C ARG A 15 -8.01 -19.22 -4.92
N GLY A 16 -7.33 -20.27 -5.37
CA GLY A 16 -6.72 -20.20 -6.68
C GLY A 16 -7.77 -19.59 -7.60
N GLU A 17 -7.42 -18.58 -8.40
CA GLU A 17 -8.32 -17.96 -9.37
C GLU A 17 -9.11 -19.05 -10.07
N SER A 18 -10.45 -18.99 -10.01
CA SER A 18 -11.19 -19.78 -10.95
C SER A 18 -10.86 -19.20 -12.32
N ALA A 19 -10.57 -20.03 -13.31
CA ALA A 19 -10.34 -19.60 -14.69
C ALA A 19 -11.49 -18.72 -15.22
N SER A 20 -12.64 -18.69 -14.54
CA SER A 20 -13.80 -17.85 -14.83
C SER A 20 -13.68 -16.39 -14.38
N ASP A 21 -12.80 -16.05 -13.43
CA ASP A 21 -12.68 -14.68 -12.88
C ASP A 21 -11.55 -13.87 -13.54
N ALA A 22 -10.59 -14.55 -14.12
CA ALA A 22 -9.44 -13.93 -14.79
C ALA A 22 -9.83 -12.85 -15.85
N PRO A 23 -10.81 -13.06 -16.75
CA PRO A 23 -11.23 -12.02 -17.69
C PRO A 23 -11.86 -10.78 -17.04
N LYS A 24 -12.36 -10.89 -15.81
CA LYS A 24 -13.02 -9.79 -15.10
C LYS A 24 -12.06 -8.78 -14.52
N VAL A 25 -10.79 -9.14 -14.30
CA VAL A 25 -9.76 -8.23 -13.73
C VAL A 25 -9.66 -6.94 -14.55
N GLY A 26 -9.67 -7.02 -15.87
CA GLY A 26 -9.65 -5.86 -16.75
C GLY A 26 -10.85 -4.91 -16.64
N GLN A 27 -11.89 -5.31 -15.91
CA GLN A 27 -13.11 -4.53 -15.68
C GLN A 27 -13.18 -3.94 -14.26
N TRP A 28 -12.20 -4.21 -13.41
CA TRP A 28 -12.18 -3.66 -12.06
C TRP A 28 -12.06 -2.13 -12.07
N LYS A 29 -12.55 -1.52 -11.00
CA LYS A 29 -12.54 -0.07 -10.87
C LYS A 29 -11.13 0.47 -10.62
N THR A 30 -10.63 1.25 -11.56
CA THR A 30 -9.33 1.94 -11.51
C THR A 30 -9.30 3.06 -10.44
N TRP A 31 -8.10 3.52 -10.10
CA TRP A 31 -7.86 4.63 -9.15
C TRP A 31 -7.59 5.96 -9.85
N VAL A 32 -6.78 5.94 -10.88
CA VAL A 32 -6.35 7.16 -11.62
C VAL A 32 -6.81 7.15 -13.06
N LEU A 33 -7.02 5.97 -13.64
CA LEU A 33 -7.52 5.82 -15.00
C LEU A 33 -9.05 5.87 -15.04
N ALA A 34 -9.62 6.15 -16.20
CA ALA A 34 -11.06 6.10 -16.41
C ALA A 34 -11.58 4.65 -16.44
N SER A 35 -10.81 3.73 -17.03
CA SER A 35 -11.15 2.30 -17.13
C SER A 35 -9.91 1.47 -17.49
N GLY A 36 -10.05 0.15 -17.56
CA GLY A 36 -9.02 -0.77 -18.05
C GLY A 36 -8.66 -0.60 -19.53
N THR A 37 -9.36 0.26 -20.27
CA THR A 37 -9.08 0.57 -21.69
C THR A 37 -8.68 2.03 -21.92
N ASP A 38 -8.43 2.80 -20.88
CA ASP A 38 -8.05 4.22 -20.95
C ASP A 38 -6.68 4.45 -21.62
N ILE A 39 -5.80 3.45 -21.57
CA ILE A 39 -4.51 3.48 -22.25
C ILE A 39 -4.57 2.50 -23.43
N PRO A 40 -4.38 2.98 -24.68
CA PRO A 40 -4.36 2.10 -25.84
C PRO A 40 -3.11 1.21 -25.81
N VAL A 41 -3.31 -0.08 -25.98
CA VAL A 41 -2.24 -1.07 -26.09
C VAL A 41 -2.17 -1.54 -27.54
N PRO A 42 -1.02 -1.41 -28.24
CA PRO A 42 -0.87 -1.90 -29.61
C PRO A 42 -1.13 -3.42 -29.70
N ALA A 43 -1.55 -3.90 -30.87
CA ALA A 43 -1.70 -5.33 -31.07
C ALA A 43 -0.32 -6.04 -31.03
N PRO A 44 -0.23 -7.25 -30.44
CA PRO A 44 1.00 -8.03 -30.46
C PRO A 44 1.37 -8.47 -31.89
N PRO A 45 2.63 -8.82 -32.16
CA PRO A 45 3.02 -9.48 -33.39
C PRO A 45 2.16 -10.75 -33.62
N ALA A 46 1.72 -10.97 -34.87
CA ALA A 46 0.93 -12.14 -35.20
C ALA A 46 1.71 -13.45 -34.93
N ASP A 47 1.02 -14.51 -34.54
CA ASP A 47 1.62 -15.81 -34.19
C ASP A 47 2.55 -16.35 -35.30
N THR A 48 2.23 -16.08 -36.57
CA THR A 48 2.98 -16.53 -37.74
C THR A 48 4.00 -15.55 -38.25
N SER A 49 4.16 -14.36 -37.63
CA SER A 49 5.06 -13.31 -38.08
C SER A 49 6.54 -13.71 -37.93
N GLU A 50 7.41 -13.09 -38.71
CA GLU A 50 8.87 -13.28 -38.58
C GLU A 50 9.36 -12.78 -37.22
N GLN A 51 8.77 -11.72 -36.70
CA GLN A 51 9.09 -11.24 -35.35
C GLN A 51 8.81 -12.32 -34.28
N THR A 52 7.61 -12.94 -34.29
CA THR A 52 7.29 -14.01 -33.34
C THR A 52 8.23 -15.20 -33.47
N LYS A 53 8.61 -15.57 -34.70
CA LYS A 53 9.59 -16.65 -34.93
C LYS A 53 10.96 -16.31 -34.35
N THR A 54 11.43 -15.08 -34.54
CA THR A 54 12.69 -14.57 -33.98
C THR A 54 12.69 -14.60 -32.47
N GLU A 55 11.60 -14.10 -31.84
CA GLU A 55 11.45 -14.10 -30.40
C GLU A 55 11.40 -15.51 -29.79
N LEU A 56 10.77 -16.47 -30.47
CA LEU A 56 10.80 -17.88 -30.07
C LEU A 56 12.19 -18.49 -30.19
N ALA A 57 12.98 -18.11 -31.21
CA ALA A 57 14.39 -18.55 -31.35
C ALA A 57 15.26 -17.97 -30.22
N GLU A 58 15.06 -16.69 -29.90
CA GLU A 58 15.67 -16.03 -28.72
C GLU A 58 15.40 -16.80 -27.43
N LEU A 59 14.14 -17.12 -27.15
CA LEU A 59 13.76 -17.85 -25.95
C LEU A 59 14.41 -19.23 -25.85
N ARG A 60 14.50 -19.98 -26.97
CA ARG A 60 15.22 -21.26 -27.01
C ARG A 60 16.72 -21.10 -26.72
N GLN A 61 17.32 -19.99 -27.15
CA GLN A 61 18.73 -19.71 -26.86
C GLN A 61 18.90 -19.36 -25.39
N LEU A 62 18.08 -18.44 -24.84
CA LEU A 62 18.12 -18.03 -23.43
C LEU A 62 17.91 -19.20 -22.46
N GLN A 63 17.11 -20.20 -22.83
CA GLN A 63 16.93 -21.38 -21.99
C GLN A 63 18.21 -22.22 -21.85
N LYS A 64 19.11 -22.21 -22.85
CA LYS A 64 20.42 -22.86 -22.76
C LYS A 64 21.38 -22.10 -21.84
N GLU A 65 21.14 -20.82 -21.61
CA GLU A 65 21.89 -19.94 -20.70
C GLU A 65 21.45 -20.03 -19.25
N ARG A 66 20.42 -20.80 -18.96
CA ARG A 66 19.97 -21.03 -17.58
C ARG A 66 21.09 -21.69 -16.77
N SER A 67 21.45 -21.04 -15.68
CA SER A 67 22.54 -21.42 -14.80
C SER A 67 22.16 -21.12 -13.34
N PRO A 68 22.91 -21.58 -12.36
CA PRO A 68 22.68 -21.18 -10.97
C PRO A 68 22.63 -19.65 -10.77
N ILE A 69 23.45 -18.90 -11.54
CA ILE A 69 23.46 -17.42 -11.43
C ILE A 69 22.16 -16.83 -11.97
N THR A 70 21.74 -17.20 -13.19
CA THR A 70 20.47 -16.70 -13.76
C THR A 70 19.26 -17.17 -12.96
N ASN A 71 19.30 -18.37 -12.39
CA ASN A 71 18.27 -18.88 -11.51
C ASN A 71 18.19 -18.06 -10.20
N THR A 72 19.31 -17.58 -9.69
CA THR A 72 19.32 -16.68 -8.51
C THR A 72 18.58 -15.38 -8.81
N ALA A 73 18.79 -14.75 -9.96
CA ALA A 73 18.05 -13.55 -10.38
C ALA A 73 16.54 -13.85 -10.52
N ILE A 74 16.20 -14.98 -11.17
CA ILE A 74 14.80 -15.42 -11.28
C ILE A 74 14.17 -15.58 -9.88
N GLN A 75 14.84 -16.29 -8.97
CA GLN A 75 14.34 -16.46 -7.60
C GLN A 75 14.24 -15.13 -6.87
N TYR A 76 15.23 -14.25 -7.00
CA TYR A 76 15.24 -12.96 -6.34
C TYR A 76 13.96 -12.15 -6.66
N TYR A 77 13.56 -12.06 -7.92
CA TYR A 77 12.38 -11.28 -8.32
C TYR A 77 11.04 -12.02 -8.17
N ASN A 78 11.05 -13.33 -8.05
CA ASN A 78 9.81 -14.11 -8.00
C ASN A 78 9.57 -14.84 -6.66
N ALA A 79 10.50 -14.74 -5.70
CA ALA A 79 10.33 -15.32 -4.35
C ALA A 79 9.48 -14.44 -3.42
N VAL A 80 9.15 -13.23 -3.82
CA VAL A 80 8.34 -12.26 -3.08
C VAL A 80 7.18 -11.79 -3.95
N PRO A 81 6.11 -11.23 -3.36
CA PRO A 81 5.05 -10.56 -4.11
C PRO A 81 5.60 -9.57 -5.15
N ALA A 82 4.95 -9.47 -6.29
CA ALA A 82 5.46 -8.74 -7.46
C ALA A 82 5.67 -7.24 -7.20
N THR A 83 4.88 -6.65 -6.29
CA THR A 83 4.99 -5.23 -5.93
C THR A 83 5.95 -4.98 -4.76
N GLN A 84 6.31 -6.01 -3.99
CA GLN A 84 7.03 -5.83 -2.72
C GLN A 84 8.39 -5.16 -2.91
N ARG A 85 9.19 -5.59 -3.89
CA ARG A 85 10.53 -5.00 -4.09
C ARG A 85 10.48 -3.53 -4.51
N TRP A 86 9.47 -3.15 -5.27
CA TRP A 86 9.24 -1.75 -5.64
C TRP A 86 8.81 -0.93 -4.43
N HIS A 87 7.97 -1.49 -3.56
CA HIS A 87 7.58 -0.87 -2.31
C HIS A 87 8.77 -0.68 -1.37
N ASP A 88 9.53 -1.74 -1.12
CA ASP A 88 10.70 -1.71 -0.23
C ASP A 88 11.74 -0.70 -0.72
N LEU A 89 11.99 -0.65 -2.03
CA LEU A 89 12.89 0.31 -2.65
C LEU A 89 12.35 1.75 -2.49
N ALA A 90 11.07 1.99 -2.77
CA ALA A 90 10.44 3.30 -2.63
C ALA A 90 10.60 3.86 -1.21
N LEU A 91 10.31 3.04 -0.18
CA LEU A 91 10.47 3.46 1.20
C LEU A 91 11.94 3.61 1.61
N THR A 92 12.83 2.79 1.08
CA THR A 92 14.29 2.90 1.32
C THR A 92 14.82 4.23 0.80
N LEU A 93 14.48 4.60 -0.44
CA LEU A 93 14.87 5.87 -1.04
C LEU A 93 14.27 7.06 -0.29
N ALA A 94 12.99 7.00 0.06
CA ALA A 94 12.33 8.04 0.82
C ALA A 94 12.96 8.26 2.21
N ARG A 95 13.36 7.18 2.89
CA ARG A 95 14.06 7.23 4.17
C ARG A 95 15.49 7.79 4.02
N ALA A 96 16.20 7.42 2.96
CA ALA A 96 17.52 7.97 2.66
C ALA A 96 17.48 9.49 2.46
N GLU A 97 16.43 10.02 1.87
CA GLU A 97 16.17 11.46 1.75
C GLU A 97 15.49 12.08 2.99
N LYS A 98 15.37 11.32 4.08
CA LYS A 98 14.77 11.78 5.35
C LYS A 98 13.33 12.28 5.20
N GLN A 99 12.58 11.74 4.23
CA GLN A 99 11.17 12.10 4.08
C GLN A 99 10.36 11.67 5.30
N SER A 100 9.39 12.51 5.68
CA SER A 100 8.49 12.22 6.79
C SER A 100 7.62 10.97 6.51
N ALA A 101 7.09 10.33 7.56
CA ALA A 101 6.17 9.22 7.41
C ALA A 101 4.95 9.58 6.54
N ASN A 102 4.49 10.82 6.60
CA ASN A 102 3.41 11.36 5.78
C ASN A 102 3.75 11.34 4.29
N ARG A 103 4.97 11.76 3.94
CA ARG A 103 5.48 11.76 2.56
C ARG A 103 5.74 10.34 2.05
N GLN A 104 6.25 9.46 2.92
CA GLN A 104 6.40 8.04 2.60
C GLN A 104 5.05 7.39 2.31
N ALA A 105 4.02 7.66 3.13
CA ALA A 105 2.67 7.16 2.89
C ALA A 105 2.09 7.69 1.57
N ARG A 106 2.28 8.99 1.26
CA ARG A 106 1.87 9.57 -0.03
C ARG A 106 2.53 8.86 -1.21
N LEU A 107 3.84 8.63 -1.16
CA LEU A 107 4.57 7.90 -2.19
C LEU A 107 4.02 6.48 -2.37
N ALA A 108 3.82 5.74 -1.28
CA ALA A 108 3.23 4.41 -1.32
C ALA A 108 1.80 4.43 -1.89
N GLY A 109 0.98 5.43 -1.54
CA GLY A 109 -0.36 5.62 -2.09
C GLY A 109 -0.37 5.81 -3.60
N ILE A 110 0.50 6.69 -4.12
CA ILE A 110 0.66 6.93 -5.56
C ILE A 110 1.15 5.64 -6.26
N LEU A 111 2.17 4.99 -5.70
CA LEU A 111 2.77 3.80 -6.29
C LEU A 111 1.75 2.65 -6.37
N HIS A 112 1.14 2.26 -5.26
CA HIS A 112 0.26 1.08 -5.24
C HIS A 112 -1.05 1.28 -6.01
N THR A 113 -1.61 2.49 -6.01
CA THR A 113 -2.82 2.78 -6.83
C THR A 113 -2.50 2.73 -8.32
N ALA A 114 -1.32 3.18 -8.73
CA ALA A 114 -0.86 3.08 -10.11
C ALA A 114 -0.51 1.65 -10.52
N LEU A 115 0.16 0.87 -9.64
CA LEU A 115 0.44 -0.55 -9.89
C LEU A 115 -0.85 -1.36 -10.07
N HIS A 116 -1.88 -1.07 -9.29
CA HIS A 116 -3.21 -1.66 -9.45
C HIS A 116 -3.79 -1.36 -10.84
N ASP A 117 -3.77 -0.10 -11.24
CA ASP A 117 -4.33 0.31 -12.53
C ASP A 117 -3.53 -0.29 -13.71
N ALA A 118 -2.20 -0.40 -13.58
CA ALA A 118 -1.36 -1.06 -14.56
C ALA A 118 -1.74 -2.53 -14.77
N VAL A 119 -2.04 -3.25 -13.69
CA VAL A 119 -2.53 -4.63 -13.77
C VAL A 119 -3.89 -4.69 -14.47
N ILE A 120 -4.83 -3.80 -14.13
CA ILE A 120 -6.15 -3.78 -14.76
C ILE A 120 -6.03 -3.59 -16.28
N VAL A 121 -5.27 -2.58 -16.75
CA VAL A 121 -5.09 -2.36 -18.20
C VAL A 121 -4.37 -3.52 -18.86
N THR A 122 -3.35 -4.07 -18.21
CA THR A 122 -2.64 -5.28 -18.69
C THR A 122 -3.61 -6.43 -18.90
N TRP A 123 -4.48 -6.71 -17.91
CA TRP A 123 -5.43 -7.82 -17.98
C TRP A 123 -6.56 -7.56 -18.98
N ALA A 124 -7.02 -6.32 -19.15
CA ALA A 124 -7.93 -5.97 -20.24
C ALA A 124 -7.32 -6.29 -21.61
N ALA A 125 -6.05 -5.91 -21.82
CA ALA A 125 -5.33 -6.18 -23.07
C ALA A 125 -5.02 -7.68 -23.26
N LYS A 126 -4.67 -8.41 -22.19
CA LYS A 126 -4.45 -9.87 -22.22
C LYS A 126 -5.65 -10.59 -22.85
N TYR A 127 -6.85 -10.30 -22.37
CA TYR A 127 -8.08 -10.96 -22.87
C TYR A 127 -8.65 -10.35 -24.15
N GLN A 128 -8.25 -9.13 -24.49
CA GLN A 128 -8.54 -8.55 -25.80
C GLN A 128 -7.76 -9.25 -26.92
N PHE A 129 -6.45 -9.48 -26.70
CA PHE A 129 -5.56 -10.04 -27.73
C PHE A 129 -5.41 -11.55 -27.65
N ASN A 130 -5.55 -12.13 -26.48
CA ASN A 130 -5.50 -13.56 -26.21
C ASN A 130 -4.24 -14.23 -26.80
N ARG A 131 -3.05 -13.59 -26.71
CA ARG A 131 -1.79 -14.12 -27.25
C ARG A 131 -1.39 -15.37 -26.51
N LYS A 132 -1.12 -16.45 -27.25
CA LYS A 132 -0.65 -17.71 -26.68
C LYS A 132 0.74 -17.52 -26.06
N PRO A 133 0.95 -18.05 -24.83
CA PRO A 133 2.30 -18.01 -24.23
C PRO A 133 3.30 -18.82 -25.05
N PRO A 134 4.62 -18.49 -24.94
CA PRO A 134 5.67 -19.12 -25.74
C PRO A 134 5.67 -20.66 -25.71
N SER A 135 5.37 -21.26 -24.56
CA SER A 135 5.32 -22.71 -24.38
C SER A 135 4.22 -23.41 -25.19
N GLN A 136 3.14 -22.71 -25.53
CA GLN A 136 2.10 -23.24 -26.41
C GLN A 136 2.44 -23.13 -27.90
N MET A 137 3.36 -22.23 -28.25
CA MET A 137 3.72 -21.95 -29.64
C MET A 137 4.95 -22.72 -30.11
N ALA A 138 5.82 -23.15 -29.20
CA ALA A 138 7.07 -23.81 -29.57
C ALA A 138 7.37 -25.00 -28.67
N PRO A 139 7.36 -26.22 -29.22
CA PRO A 139 7.98 -27.36 -28.58
C PRO A 139 9.45 -27.03 -28.25
N GLY A 140 9.87 -27.28 -26.99
CA GLY A 140 11.22 -26.97 -26.52
C GLY A 140 11.35 -25.61 -25.82
N VAL A 141 10.32 -24.75 -25.77
CA VAL A 141 10.25 -23.67 -24.79
C VAL A 141 9.53 -24.21 -23.55
N THR A 142 10.33 -24.54 -22.52
CA THR A 142 9.81 -25.08 -21.25
C THR A 142 9.71 -23.95 -20.22
N PRO A 143 8.51 -23.59 -19.74
CA PRO A 143 8.37 -22.59 -18.70
C PRO A 143 9.00 -23.12 -17.41
N MET A 144 9.71 -22.24 -16.69
CA MET A 144 10.12 -22.56 -15.33
C MET A 144 8.92 -22.38 -14.41
N ALA A 145 8.58 -23.43 -13.63
CA ALA A 145 7.65 -23.28 -12.53
C ALA A 145 8.23 -22.30 -11.52
N LEU A 146 7.46 -21.29 -11.15
CA LEU A 146 7.85 -20.36 -10.09
C LEU A 146 7.84 -21.11 -8.75
N LEU A 147 8.96 -21.11 -8.08
CA LEU A 147 9.04 -21.40 -6.66
C LEU A 147 8.58 -20.14 -5.88
N THR A 148 7.39 -19.70 -6.13
CA THR A 148 6.73 -18.78 -5.24
C THR A 148 6.23 -19.61 -4.07
N GLY A 149 6.94 -19.85 -3.00
CA GLY A 149 6.47 -20.52 -1.80
C GLY A 149 5.29 -21.52 -1.89
N ALA A 150 4.64 -21.57 -3.04
CA ALA A 150 3.65 -22.53 -3.46
C ALA A 150 4.38 -23.74 -3.98
N ILE A 151 4.42 -24.79 -3.20
CA ILE A 151 4.53 -26.14 -3.72
C ILE A 151 3.27 -26.32 -4.57
N LEU A 152 3.36 -26.02 -5.87
CA LEU A 152 2.32 -26.47 -6.79
C LEU A 152 2.22 -27.98 -6.59
N ALA A 153 1.04 -28.45 -6.23
CA ALA A 153 0.78 -29.87 -6.20
C ALA A 153 1.23 -30.44 -7.56
N PRO A 154 1.99 -31.56 -7.61
CA PRO A 154 2.42 -32.13 -8.87
C PRO A 154 1.19 -32.34 -9.78
N GLY A 155 1.15 -31.62 -10.91
CA GLY A 155 0.03 -31.69 -11.86
C GLY A 155 -0.95 -30.50 -11.86
N ALA A 156 -0.86 -29.55 -10.93
CA ALA A 156 -1.63 -28.31 -11.00
C ALA A 156 -0.92 -27.32 -11.95
N VAL A 157 -1.16 -27.44 -13.24
CA VAL A 157 -0.86 -26.39 -14.21
C VAL A 157 -2.04 -25.43 -14.16
N ALA A 158 -1.81 -24.22 -13.60
CA ALA A 158 -2.77 -23.13 -13.81
C ALA A 158 -3.01 -22.99 -15.33
N ALA A 159 -4.26 -22.82 -15.74
CA ALA A 159 -4.56 -22.59 -17.16
C ALA A 159 -3.65 -21.44 -17.64
N PRO A 160 -2.87 -21.64 -18.72
CA PRO A 160 -1.89 -20.65 -19.11
C PRO A 160 -2.63 -19.39 -19.54
N GLU A 161 -2.42 -18.31 -18.80
CA GLU A 161 -2.96 -16.99 -19.12
C GLU A 161 -2.31 -16.44 -20.40
N PRO A 162 -2.98 -15.54 -21.14
CA PRO A 162 -2.39 -14.87 -22.29
C PRO A 162 -1.08 -14.12 -21.89
N SER A 163 -0.05 -14.22 -22.73
CA SER A 163 1.28 -13.68 -22.39
C SER A 163 1.40 -12.16 -22.55
N TYR A 164 0.60 -11.57 -23.47
CA TYR A 164 0.71 -10.17 -23.89
C TYR A 164 -0.34 -9.26 -23.30
N PRO A 165 0.05 -8.09 -22.81
CA PRO A 165 1.42 -7.68 -22.46
C PRO A 165 1.89 -8.32 -21.14
N SER A 166 3.20 -8.21 -20.83
CA SER A 166 3.77 -8.72 -19.58
C SER A 166 3.35 -7.86 -18.40
N GLU A 167 2.66 -8.44 -17.39
CA GLU A 167 2.25 -7.71 -16.20
C GLU A 167 3.43 -7.30 -15.31
N HIS A 168 4.47 -8.13 -15.19
CA HIS A 168 5.67 -7.78 -14.43
C HIS A 168 6.41 -6.61 -15.06
N ALA A 169 6.45 -6.54 -16.40
CA ALA A 169 7.01 -5.40 -17.11
C ALA A 169 6.13 -4.14 -16.96
N ALA A 170 4.81 -4.28 -16.91
CA ALA A 170 3.90 -3.17 -16.65
C ALA A 170 4.08 -2.61 -15.23
N LEU A 171 4.19 -3.49 -14.23
CA LEU A 171 4.53 -3.08 -12.86
C LEU A 171 5.89 -2.36 -12.82
N ALA A 172 6.91 -2.89 -13.51
CA ALA A 172 8.24 -2.28 -13.57
C ALA A 172 8.21 -0.90 -14.23
N GLY A 173 7.56 -0.76 -15.39
CA GLY A 173 7.41 0.53 -16.08
C GLY A 173 6.69 1.57 -15.23
N THR A 174 5.64 1.15 -14.50
CA THR A 174 4.90 2.03 -13.59
C THR A 174 5.78 2.48 -12.43
N ALA A 175 6.48 1.55 -11.78
CA ALA A 175 7.35 1.87 -10.66
C ALA A 175 8.52 2.76 -11.07
N VAL A 176 9.20 2.45 -12.19
CA VAL A 176 10.28 3.28 -12.74
C VAL A 176 9.78 4.69 -13.03
N GLY A 177 8.65 4.84 -13.74
CA GLY A 177 8.12 6.16 -14.07
C GLY A 177 7.81 7.01 -12.83
N ILE A 178 7.21 6.41 -11.80
CA ILE A 178 6.92 7.11 -10.55
C ILE A 178 8.22 7.39 -9.77
N LEU A 179 9.04 6.39 -9.51
CA LEU A 179 10.21 6.54 -8.65
C LEU A 179 11.27 7.46 -9.25
N THR A 180 11.47 7.46 -10.58
CA THR A 180 12.36 8.42 -11.24
C THR A 180 11.88 9.87 -11.06
N SER A 181 10.57 10.10 -11.06
CA SER A 181 10.02 11.44 -10.80
C SER A 181 10.28 11.94 -9.37
N PHE A 182 10.26 11.03 -8.39
CA PHE A 182 10.56 11.36 -6.99
C PHE A 182 12.06 11.35 -6.68
N PHE A 183 12.82 10.47 -7.34
CA PHE A 183 14.23 10.22 -7.08
C PHE A 183 15.03 10.21 -8.40
N PRO A 184 15.18 11.36 -9.07
CA PRO A 184 15.79 11.41 -10.41
C PRO A 184 17.25 10.94 -10.45
N LYS A 185 17.97 10.98 -9.32
CA LYS A 185 19.33 10.44 -9.23
C LYS A 185 19.43 8.93 -9.32
N GLU A 186 18.32 8.23 -9.07
CA GLU A 186 18.23 6.77 -9.08
C GLU A 186 17.76 6.22 -10.43
N GLU A 187 17.51 7.05 -11.44
CA GLU A 187 16.96 6.64 -12.73
C GLU A 187 17.70 5.44 -13.34
N ALA A 188 19.03 5.51 -13.40
CA ALA A 188 19.82 4.43 -13.97
C ALA A 188 19.66 3.09 -13.23
N ASN A 189 19.62 3.12 -11.89
CA ASN A 189 19.43 1.93 -11.07
C ASN A 189 18.02 1.36 -11.23
N LEU A 190 17.01 2.23 -11.29
CA LEU A 190 15.60 1.85 -11.49
C LEU A 190 15.39 1.21 -12.87
N GLN A 191 15.98 1.79 -13.92
CA GLN A 191 15.95 1.22 -15.27
C GLN A 191 16.66 -0.14 -15.32
N ALA A 192 17.84 -0.27 -14.72
CA ALA A 192 18.57 -1.53 -14.67
C ALA A 192 17.74 -2.64 -13.99
N MET A 193 17.06 -2.33 -12.88
CA MET A 193 16.18 -3.28 -12.20
C MET A 193 15.00 -3.71 -13.09
N ALA A 194 14.40 -2.79 -13.84
CA ALA A 194 13.31 -3.12 -14.76
C ALA A 194 13.77 -4.01 -15.91
N VAL A 195 14.94 -3.74 -16.48
CA VAL A 195 15.57 -4.58 -17.52
C VAL A 195 15.83 -5.98 -16.98
N GLU A 196 16.38 -6.10 -15.78
CA GLU A 196 16.65 -7.40 -15.15
C GLU A 196 15.36 -8.19 -14.89
N ILE A 197 14.29 -7.55 -14.41
CA ILE A 197 12.97 -8.18 -14.26
C ILE A 197 12.48 -8.71 -15.61
N GLY A 198 12.52 -7.91 -16.67
CA GLY A 198 12.17 -8.34 -18.03
C GLY A 198 12.98 -9.53 -18.49
N GLN A 199 14.30 -9.51 -18.27
CA GLN A 199 15.21 -10.61 -18.62
C GLN A 199 14.86 -11.91 -17.86
N THR A 200 14.46 -11.82 -16.58
CA THR A 200 14.03 -13.03 -15.85
C THR A 200 12.78 -13.65 -16.47
N ARG A 201 11.83 -12.84 -16.97
CA ARG A 201 10.60 -13.34 -17.63
C ARG A 201 10.91 -14.07 -18.93
N LEU A 202 11.89 -13.59 -19.70
CA LEU A 202 12.38 -14.26 -20.91
C LEU A 202 13.09 -15.58 -20.57
N LEU A 203 14.02 -15.56 -19.61
CA LEU A 203 14.72 -16.74 -19.13
C LEU A 203 13.75 -17.82 -18.63
N MET A 204 12.66 -17.42 -18.00
CA MET A 204 11.60 -18.32 -17.56
C MET A 204 10.77 -18.90 -18.71
N GLY A 205 10.84 -18.34 -19.91
CA GLY A 205 9.97 -18.72 -21.03
C GLY A 205 8.51 -18.30 -20.83
N ALA A 206 8.27 -17.30 -19.98
CA ALA A 206 6.93 -16.84 -19.63
C ALA A 206 6.36 -15.83 -20.63
N ASN A 207 7.22 -15.00 -21.21
CA ASN A 207 6.85 -13.90 -22.10
C ASN A 207 7.77 -13.84 -23.31
N TYR A 208 7.27 -13.25 -24.41
CA TYR A 208 8.09 -12.83 -25.55
C TYR A 208 8.75 -11.46 -25.25
N ARG A 209 9.75 -11.09 -26.05
CA ARG A 209 10.37 -9.75 -25.96
C ARG A 209 9.34 -8.64 -26.15
N SER A 210 8.51 -8.76 -27.17
CA SER A 210 7.43 -7.79 -27.42
C SER A 210 6.39 -7.71 -26.32
N ASP A 211 6.16 -8.77 -25.52
CA ASP A 211 5.30 -8.69 -24.34
C ASP A 211 5.92 -7.79 -23.26
N ILE A 212 7.26 -7.90 -23.08
CA ILE A 212 8.00 -7.09 -22.11
C ILE A 212 7.99 -5.62 -22.51
N ASP A 213 8.30 -5.33 -23.78
CA ASP A 213 8.37 -3.96 -24.28
C ASP A 213 7.01 -3.26 -24.19
N ALA A 214 5.95 -3.96 -24.59
CA ALA A 214 4.58 -3.44 -24.49
C ALA A 214 4.15 -3.24 -23.04
N GLY A 215 4.47 -4.18 -22.14
CA GLY A 215 4.16 -4.06 -20.72
C GLY A 215 4.87 -2.85 -20.10
N PHE A 216 6.16 -2.68 -20.36
CA PHE A 216 6.93 -1.57 -19.82
C PHE A 216 6.40 -0.21 -20.32
N ALA A 217 6.12 -0.07 -21.62
CA ALA A 217 5.55 1.14 -22.18
C ALA A 217 4.17 1.46 -21.59
N LEU A 218 3.32 0.44 -21.43
CA LEU A 218 2.03 0.56 -20.76
C LEU A 218 2.20 1.09 -19.33
N GLY A 219 3.10 0.50 -18.56
CA GLY A 219 3.36 0.92 -17.18
C GLY A 219 3.82 2.36 -17.08
N GLN A 220 4.70 2.81 -17.98
CA GLN A 220 5.13 4.22 -18.04
C GLN A 220 3.95 5.16 -18.34
N ALA A 221 3.03 4.78 -19.22
CA ALA A 221 1.84 5.59 -19.50
C ALA A 221 0.91 5.69 -18.28
N VAL A 222 0.74 4.60 -17.51
CA VAL A 222 0.01 4.63 -16.24
C VAL A 222 0.70 5.55 -15.22
N ALA A 223 2.03 5.46 -15.11
CA ALA A 223 2.81 6.34 -14.21
C ALA A 223 2.56 7.82 -14.50
N GLN A 224 2.52 8.23 -15.78
CA GLN A 224 2.23 9.61 -16.15
C GLN A 224 0.86 10.09 -15.65
N LYS A 225 -0.18 9.25 -15.74
CA LYS A 225 -1.50 9.56 -15.20
C LYS A 225 -1.50 9.71 -13.67
N ALA A 226 -0.80 8.81 -12.99
CA ALA A 226 -0.67 8.88 -11.54
C ALA A 226 0.08 10.13 -11.07
N LEU A 227 1.16 10.49 -11.76
CA LEU A 227 1.95 11.70 -11.50
C LEU A 227 1.14 12.98 -11.80
N ALA A 228 0.31 12.99 -12.84
CA ALA A 228 -0.59 14.11 -13.11
C ALA A 228 -1.60 14.34 -11.98
N ARG A 229 -2.14 13.25 -11.38
CA ARG A 229 -2.96 13.37 -10.16
C ARG A 229 -2.15 13.88 -8.97
N ALA A 230 -0.94 13.37 -8.78
CA ALA A 230 -0.06 13.74 -7.68
C ALA A 230 0.34 15.22 -7.73
N ALA A 231 0.55 15.78 -8.93
CA ALA A 231 0.87 17.19 -9.13
C ALA A 231 -0.26 18.15 -8.71
N THR A 232 -1.49 17.62 -8.53
CA THR A 232 -2.67 18.41 -8.18
C THR A 232 -3.28 17.99 -6.84
N ASP A 233 -2.55 17.23 -6.00
CA ASP A 233 -3.08 16.74 -4.74
C ASP A 233 -2.92 17.72 -3.57
N GLY A 234 -2.29 18.88 -3.78
CA GLY A 234 -2.11 19.92 -2.78
C GLY A 234 -0.87 19.74 -1.89
N SER A 235 -0.07 18.69 -2.12
CA SER A 235 1.09 18.38 -1.28
C SER A 235 2.26 19.37 -1.40
N ASP A 236 2.28 20.17 -2.47
CA ASP A 236 3.34 21.15 -2.72
C ASP A 236 3.04 22.52 -2.09
N ALA A 237 1.83 22.71 -1.55
CA ALA A 237 1.45 23.94 -0.89
C ALA A 237 2.35 24.23 0.32
N LYS A 238 2.76 25.48 0.46
CA LYS A 238 3.61 25.95 1.58
C LYS A 238 2.75 26.53 2.69
N TRP A 239 2.96 26.05 3.90
CA TRP A 239 2.30 26.64 5.07
C TRP A 239 2.97 27.97 5.43
N THR A 240 2.16 29.02 5.51
CA THR A 240 2.57 30.39 5.85
C THR A 240 1.90 30.88 7.13
N GLY A 241 1.21 29.97 7.84
CA GLY A 241 0.53 30.29 9.09
C GLY A 241 1.51 30.45 10.27
N THR A 242 0.94 30.77 11.42
CA THR A 242 1.68 30.84 12.68
C THR A 242 1.16 29.80 13.66
N VAL A 243 2.04 29.25 14.48
CA VAL A 243 1.65 28.37 15.57
C VAL A 243 0.89 29.19 16.59
N PRO A 244 -0.37 28.81 16.92
CA PRO A 244 -1.14 29.54 17.91
C PRO A 244 -0.48 29.40 19.29
N THR A 245 -0.53 30.48 20.08
CA THR A 245 0.03 30.53 21.42
C THR A 245 -1.08 30.67 22.47
N GLY A 246 -0.87 30.09 23.64
CA GLY A 246 -1.81 30.19 24.74
C GLY A 246 -1.79 28.96 25.65
N PRO A 247 -2.44 29.07 26.82
CA PRO A 247 -2.57 27.94 27.75
C PRO A 247 -3.28 26.75 27.10
N GLY A 248 -2.75 25.54 27.29
CA GLY A 248 -3.39 24.32 26.78
C GLY A 248 -3.23 24.08 25.29
N LEU A 249 -2.35 24.82 24.61
CA LEU A 249 -1.99 24.61 23.21
C LEU A 249 -0.65 23.91 23.06
N TRP A 250 -0.47 23.26 21.92
CA TRP A 250 0.81 22.65 21.52
C TRP A 250 1.89 23.70 21.36
N VAL A 251 3.07 23.42 21.90
CA VAL A 251 4.23 24.30 21.83
C VAL A 251 5.31 23.64 20.97
N GLY A 252 5.72 24.31 19.90
CA GLY A 252 6.78 23.85 19.01
C GLY A 252 7.02 24.84 17.88
N GLN A 253 8.01 24.54 17.07
CA GLN A 253 8.35 25.29 15.87
C GLN A 253 8.33 24.36 14.67
N GLU A 254 8.11 24.90 13.47
CA GLU A 254 8.10 24.15 12.21
C GLU A 254 7.24 22.87 12.29
N PRO A 255 5.93 23.01 12.58
CA PRO A 255 5.05 21.87 12.74
C PRO A 255 5.02 21.02 11.47
N LEU A 256 5.02 19.69 11.64
CA LEU A 256 5.08 18.75 10.52
C LEU A 256 3.79 18.78 9.68
N GLU A 257 3.90 19.13 8.41
CA GLU A 257 2.86 19.05 7.37
C GLU A 257 1.48 19.65 7.78
N PRO A 258 1.40 20.93 8.22
CA PRO A 258 0.14 21.51 8.69
C PRO A 258 -0.98 21.54 7.65
N LEU A 259 -0.63 21.56 6.35
CA LEU A 259 -1.60 21.57 5.25
C LEU A 259 -2.03 20.18 4.80
N MET A 260 -1.49 19.11 5.35
CA MET A 260 -1.83 17.76 4.89
C MET A 260 -3.33 17.44 5.00
N GLY A 261 -4.05 18.01 5.97
CA GLY A 261 -5.50 17.88 6.08
C GLY A 261 -6.29 18.42 4.88
N THR A 262 -5.65 19.23 4.02
CA THR A 262 -6.25 19.80 2.80
C THR A 262 -5.83 19.05 1.53
N TRP A 263 -4.96 18.04 1.62
CA TRP A 263 -4.56 17.27 0.45
C TRP A 263 -5.74 16.47 -0.11
N LYS A 264 -5.69 16.19 -1.43
CA LYS A 264 -6.74 15.43 -2.12
C LYS A 264 -6.69 13.95 -1.69
N PRO A 265 -7.72 13.46 -0.98
CA PRO A 265 -7.73 12.08 -0.51
C PRO A 265 -8.01 11.07 -1.64
N TRP A 266 -7.89 9.79 -1.34
CA TRP A 266 -8.13 8.67 -2.25
C TRP A 266 -9.52 8.06 -2.07
N LEU A 267 -9.96 7.88 -0.84
CA LEU A 267 -11.21 7.22 -0.45
C LEU A 267 -12.23 8.23 0.07
N MET A 268 -11.76 9.15 0.91
CA MET A 268 -12.57 10.24 1.43
C MET A 268 -12.85 11.29 0.34
N THR A 269 -13.82 12.16 0.56
CA THR A 269 -14.10 13.32 -0.30
C THR A 269 -13.32 14.56 0.13
N ARG A 270 -12.99 14.66 1.44
CA ARG A 270 -12.26 15.78 2.06
C ARG A 270 -11.68 15.35 3.42
N GLY A 271 -10.70 16.08 3.94
CA GLY A 271 -9.98 15.70 5.15
C GLY A 271 -10.83 15.71 6.43
N ASP A 272 -11.83 16.58 6.51
CA ASP A 272 -12.72 16.72 7.65
C ASP A 272 -13.93 15.76 7.64
N GLN A 273 -14.03 14.87 6.67
CA GLN A 273 -15.18 13.97 6.50
C GLN A 273 -15.47 13.12 7.75
N PHE A 274 -14.46 12.75 8.48
CA PHE A 274 -14.56 11.94 9.70
C PHE A 274 -14.02 12.66 10.92
N ARG A 275 -14.03 14.02 10.90
CA ARG A 275 -13.58 14.83 12.05
C ARG A 275 -14.25 14.36 13.34
N PRO A 276 -13.48 13.99 14.37
CA PRO A 276 -14.04 13.48 15.61
C PRO A 276 -14.57 14.60 16.49
N GLU A 277 -15.36 14.25 17.51
CA GLU A 277 -15.76 15.17 18.58
C GLU A 277 -14.52 15.72 19.29
N PRO A 278 -14.61 16.94 19.86
CA PRO A 278 -13.52 17.52 20.62
C PRO A 278 -13.04 16.61 21.75
N PRO A 279 -11.71 16.54 22.01
CA PRO A 279 -11.20 15.82 23.17
C PRO A 279 -11.55 16.54 24.48
N PRO A 280 -11.37 15.90 25.64
CA PRO A 280 -11.50 16.58 26.92
C PRO A 280 -10.63 17.84 26.96
N ALA A 281 -11.24 18.98 27.35
CA ALA A 281 -10.53 20.25 27.41
C ALA A 281 -9.40 20.19 28.45
N VAL A 282 -8.26 20.77 28.11
CA VAL A 282 -7.11 20.83 29.02
C VAL A 282 -7.53 21.50 30.33
N GLY A 283 -7.22 20.85 31.46
CA GLY A 283 -7.65 21.30 32.80
C GLY A 283 -9.00 20.80 33.28
N SER A 284 -9.84 20.19 32.42
CA SER A 284 -11.09 19.56 32.83
C SER A 284 -10.87 18.31 33.71
N ALA A 285 -11.86 17.87 34.47
CA ALA A 285 -11.80 16.65 35.28
C ALA A 285 -11.44 15.43 34.41
N ALA A 286 -12.12 15.24 33.28
CA ALA A 286 -11.86 14.15 32.36
C ALA A 286 -10.42 14.18 31.77
N PHE A 287 -9.89 15.37 31.49
CA PHE A 287 -8.50 15.53 31.07
C PHE A 287 -7.53 15.12 32.19
N GLN A 288 -7.80 15.52 33.44
CA GLN A 288 -6.95 15.17 34.58
C GLN A 288 -6.95 13.66 34.85
N GLU A 289 -8.08 12.97 34.65
CA GLU A 289 -8.15 11.51 34.74
C GLU A 289 -7.28 10.84 33.69
N GLU A 290 -7.30 11.31 32.42
CA GLU A 290 -6.43 10.81 31.34
C GLU A 290 -4.95 11.04 31.64
N LEU A 291 -4.60 12.23 32.14
CA LEU A 291 -3.24 12.58 32.51
C LEU A 291 -2.73 11.71 33.67
N ALA A 292 -3.56 11.51 34.71
CA ALA A 292 -3.22 10.66 35.84
C ALA A 292 -3.02 9.19 35.40
N LEU A 293 -3.82 8.68 34.47
CA LEU A 293 -3.62 7.34 33.89
C LEU A 293 -2.28 7.24 33.18
N LEU A 294 -1.93 8.23 32.33
CA LEU A 294 -0.64 8.26 31.64
C LEU A 294 0.52 8.32 32.62
N LYS A 295 0.45 9.12 33.67
CA LYS A 295 1.48 9.15 34.73
C LYS A 295 1.69 7.79 35.37
N ARG A 296 0.62 7.07 35.73
CA ARG A 296 0.73 5.71 36.29
C ARG A 296 1.40 4.74 35.32
N ILE A 297 1.05 4.78 34.03
CA ILE A 297 1.63 3.91 33.00
C ILE A 297 3.11 4.25 32.79
N ASN A 298 3.44 5.53 32.69
CA ASN A 298 4.78 5.97 32.28
C ASN A 298 5.77 6.04 33.47
N SER A 299 5.31 6.10 34.74
CA SER A 299 6.20 6.12 35.89
C SER A 299 6.94 4.78 36.07
N HIS A 300 6.25 3.66 35.86
CA HIS A 300 6.81 2.32 36.01
C HIS A 300 6.31 1.36 34.91
N PRO A 301 6.66 1.62 33.63
CA PRO A 301 6.19 0.76 32.54
C PRO A 301 6.77 -0.64 32.64
N THR A 302 5.93 -1.66 32.50
CA THR A 302 6.37 -3.05 32.50
C THR A 302 7.28 -3.35 31.32
N PRO A 303 8.09 -4.43 31.35
CA PRO A 303 8.91 -4.83 30.21
C PRO A 303 8.12 -5.01 28.93
N SER A 304 6.91 -5.58 28.99
CA SER A 304 6.04 -5.74 27.82
C SER A 304 5.54 -4.39 27.25
N GLN A 305 5.14 -3.45 28.12
CA GLN A 305 4.75 -2.11 27.70
C GLN A 305 5.89 -1.36 26.98
N ARG A 306 7.13 -1.46 27.51
CA ARG A 306 8.31 -0.91 26.85
C ARG A 306 8.57 -1.57 25.50
N ALA A 307 8.50 -2.89 25.42
CA ALA A 307 8.71 -3.65 24.20
C ALA A 307 7.67 -3.26 23.12
N ILE A 308 6.40 -3.18 23.48
CA ILE A 308 5.31 -2.77 22.58
C ILE A 308 5.57 -1.34 22.07
N ALA A 309 5.82 -0.38 22.97
CA ALA A 309 6.07 1.01 22.57
C ALA A 309 7.26 1.11 21.60
N THR A 310 8.37 0.44 21.91
CA THR A 310 9.60 0.49 21.10
C THR A 310 9.44 -0.22 19.76
N ASN A 311 8.82 -1.40 19.73
CA ASN A 311 8.61 -2.17 18.50
C ASN A 311 7.83 -1.35 17.46
N PHE A 312 6.69 -0.78 17.86
CA PHE A 312 5.89 0.03 16.94
C PHE A 312 6.56 1.36 16.55
N ALA A 313 7.42 1.91 17.41
CA ALA A 313 8.20 3.10 17.08
C ALA A 313 9.27 2.80 16.02
N LEU A 314 9.99 1.69 16.17
CA LEU A 314 11.04 1.26 15.24
C LEU A 314 10.48 0.86 13.86
N LYS A 315 9.36 0.16 13.84
CA LYS A 315 8.73 -0.28 12.59
C LYS A 315 8.10 0.87 11.79
N ASN A 316 7.78 1.98 12.44
CA ASN A 316 7.11 3.12 11.77
C ASN A 316 5.91 2.64 10.94
N LEU A 317 5.92 2.83 9.60
CA LEU A 317 4.86 2.36 8.70
C LEU A 317 4.88 0.84 8.46
N ASP A 318 6.02 0.21 8.64
CA ASP A 318 6.21 -1.22 8.36
C ASP A 318 5.38 -2.13 9.28
N PHE A 319 4.87 -1.59 10.40
CA PHE A 319 4.04 -2.36 11.33
C PHE A 319 2.73 -2.88 10.69
N VAL A 320 2.26 -2.26 9.62
CA VAL A 320 1.11 -2.73 8.83
C VAL A 320 1.54 -3.38 7.51
N TRP A 321 2.63 -2.92 6.88
CA TRP A 321 3.07 -3.44 5.59
C TRP A 321 3.68 -4.84 5.68
N GLU A 322 4.51 -5.13 6.70
CA GLU A 322 5.07 -6.47 6.90
C GLU A 322 3.99 -7.56 7.03
N PRO A 323 2.96 -7.41 7.92
CA PRO A 323 1.87 -8.37 7.99
C PRO A 323 1.04 -8.43 6.72
N GLY A 324 0.85 -7.31 6.01
CA GLY A 324 0.15 -7.24 4.74
C GLY A 324 0.82 -8.11 3.67
N TYR A 325 2.12 -7.95 3.47
CA TYR A 325 2.88 -8.79 2.54
C TYR A 325 3.02 -10.24 3.01
N ALA A 326 3.08 -10.48 4.33
CA ALA A 326 3.04 -11.84 4.87
C ALA A 326 1.71 -12.53 4.53
N LEU A 327 0.59 -11.80 4.58
CA LEU A 327 -0.72 -12.29 4.15
C LEU A 327 -0.73 -12.64 2.66
N VAL A 328 -0.23 -11.75 1.78
CA VAL A 328 -0.11 -12.01 0.34
C VAL A 328 0.64 -13.32 0.07
N ARG A 329 1.79 -13.52 0.74
CA ARG A 329 2.60 -14.75 0.60
C ARG A 329 1.89 -15.98 1.13
N ARG A 330 1.28 -15.91 2.31
CA ARG A 330 0.62 -17.05 2.95
C ARG A 330 -0.61 -17.51 2.17
N GLU A 331 -1.42 -16.56 1.69
CA GLU A 331 -2.62 -16.84 0.88
C GLU A 331 -2.27 -17.07 -0.60
N GLN A 332 -0.99 -16.94 -0.97
CA GLN A 332 -0.49 -17.16 -2.34
C GLN A 332 -1.29 -16.35 -3.39
N LEU A 333 -1.56 -15.10 -3.08
CA LEU A 333 -2.33 -14.24 -3.95
C LEU A 333 -1.63 -14.04 -5.29
N SER A 334 -2.36 -14.20 -6.39
CA SER A 334 -1.87 -13.79 -7.71
C SER A 334 -1.66 -12.28 -7.79
N VAL A 335 -0.94 -11.82 -8.80
CA VAL A 335 -0.64 -10.39 -8.97
C VAL A 335 -1.90 -9.51 -8.98
N PRO A 336 -3.00 -9.86 -9.67
CA PRO A 336 -4.23 -9.10 -9.56
C PRO A 336 -4.79 -8.99 -8.14
N TRP A 337 -4.83 -10.09 -7.40
CA TRP A 337 -5.33 -10.09 -6.03
C TRP A 337 -4.39 -9.39 -5.05
N GLU A 338 -3.07 -9.47 -5.27
CA GLU A 338 -2.07 -8.70 -4.54
C GLU A 338 -2.34 -7.20 -4.67
N VAL A 339 -2.44 -6.68 -5.91
CA VAL A 339 -2.67 -5.24 -6.12
C VAL A 339 -4.05 -4.80 -5.67
N ARG A 340 -5.07 -5.66 -5.77
CA ARG A 340 -6.43 -5.39 -5.27
C ARG A 340 -6.46 -5.22 -3.75
N LEU A 341 -5.62 -5.96 -3.02
CA LEU A 341 -5.46 -5.82 -1.57
C LEU A 341 -4.63 -4.58 -1.22
N LEU A 342 -3.48 -4.40 -1.87
CA LEU A 342 -2.48 -3.41 -1.43
C LEU A 342 -2.81 -1.98 -1.87
N ALA A 343 -3.53 -1.77 -2.97
CA ALA A 343 -3.89 -0.41 -3.40
C ALA A 343 -4.88 0.29 -2.43
N PRO A 344 -6.01 -0.31 -2.02
CA PRO A 344 -6.85 0.31 -1.00
C PRO A 344 -6.14 0.39 0.36
N PHE A 345 -5.23 -0.53 0.67
CA PHE A 345 -4.41 -0.49 1.87
C PHE A 345 -3.47 0.73 1.89
N ALA A 346 -2.82 1.05 0.77
CA ALA A 346 -2.01 2.25 0.62
C ALA A 346 -2.85 3.53 0.64
N ALA A 347 -3.98 3.53 -0.05
CA ALA A 347 -4.90 4.66 -0.10
C ALA A 347 -5.45 5.04 1.27
N LEU A 348 -5.89 4.03 2.07
CA LEU A 348 -6.38 4.29 3.42
C LEU A 348 -5.30 4.86 4.34
N GLN A 349 -4.03 4.50 4.14
CA GLN A 349 -2.94 5.04 4.94
C GLN A 349 -2.71 6.53 4.67
N VAL A 350 -2.76 6.96 3.40
CA VAL A 350 -2.72 8.39 3.05
C VAL A 350 -3.89 9.14 3.66
N ASP A 351 -5.10 8.61 3.48
CA ASP A 351 -6.32 9.25 3.98
C ASP A 351 -6.38 9.31 5.51
N ALA A 352 -5.80 8.31 6.19
CA ALA A 352 -5.64 8.34 7.65
C ALA A 352 -4.78 9.53 8.12
N TYR A 353 -3.68 9.79 7.43
CA TYR A 353 -2.85 10.98 7.73
C TYR A 353 -3.58 12.28 7.39
N ILE A 354 -4.29 12.34 6.26
CA ILE A 354 -5.08 13.52 5.88
C ILE A 354 -6.13 13.83 6.96
N ALA A 355 -6.91 12.84 7.35
CA ALA A 355 -7.94 13.00 8.38
C ALA A 355 -7.36 13.38 9.75
N ALA A 356 -6.23 12.76 10.13
CA ALA A 356 -5.53 13.09 11.36
C ALA A 356 -5.00 14.53 11.36
N HIS A 357 -4.43 15.00 10.24
CA HIS A 357 -3.87 16.33 10.12
C HIS A 357 -4.96 17.41 10.06
N ASP A 358 -6.12 17.10 9.50
CA ASP A 358 -7.31 17.97 9.65
C ASP A 358 -7.64 18.17 11.11
N ALA A 359 -7.78 17.11 11.91
CA ALA A 359 -8.06 17.21 13.33
C ALA A 359 -6.97 17.94 14.12
N LYS A 360 -5.68 17.74 13.74
CA LYS A 360 -4.53 18.34 14.42
C LYS A 360 -4.40 19.84 14.19
N TYR A 361 -4.75 20.33 12.99
CA TYR A 361 -4.40 21.68 12.57
C TYR A 361 -5.59 22.53 12.10
N THR A 362 -6.60 21.92 11.48
CA THR A 362 -7.70 22.63 10.81
C THR A 362 -8.97 22.67 11.62
N ALA A 363 -9.20 21.69 12.49
CA ALA A 363 -10.39 21.67 13.36
C ALA A 363 -10.44 22.93 14.25
N PRO A 364 -11.64 23.41 14.64
CA PRO A 364 -11.75 24.53 15.58
C PRO A 364 -11.04 24.24 16.90
N LEU A 365 -10.49 25.29 17.53
CA LEU A 365 -9.97 25.18 18.89
C LEU A 365 -11.13 24.86 19.88
N PRO A 366 -10.87 24.07 20.92
CA PRO A 366 -9.58 23.51 21.37
C PRO A 366 -9.24 22.13 20.81
N THR A 367 -9.93 21.65 19.78
CA THR A 367 -9.67 20.32 19.18
C THR A 367 -8.30 20.25 18.53
N SER A 368 -7.99 21.21 17.65
CA SER A 368 -6.66 21.32 17.03
C SER A 368 -5.62 21.85 18.02
N TRP A 369 -4.36 21.69 17.65
CA TRP A 369 -3.21 22.18 18.43
C TRP A 369 -3.13 21.65 19.86
N ARG A 370 -3.72 20.47 20.12
CA ARG A 370 -3.66 19.84 21.44
C ARG A 370 -2.21 19.57 21.87
N PRO A 371 -1.80 19.96 23.10
CA PRO A 371 -0.44 19.73 23.59
C PRO A 371 -0.18 18.23 23.78
N ARG A 372 1.07 17.82 23.67
CA ARG A 372 1.52 16.49 24.05
C ARG A 372 1.54 16.32 25.56
N PRO A 373 1.44 15.08 26.10
CA PRO A 373 1.37 14.86 27.54
C PRO A 373 2.54 15.50 28.32
N ASN A 374 3.76 15.39 27.83
CA ASN A 374 4.95 15.97 28.46
C ASN A 374 5.00 17.52 28.41
N MET A 375 4.24 18.15 27.53
CA MET A 375 4.11 19.63 27.48
C MET A 375 3.19 20.15 28.58
N VAL A 376 2.27 19.30 29.06
CA VAL A 376 1.34 19.62 30.16
C VAL A 376 1.94 19.20 31.51
N ASP A 377 2.54 18.02 31.56
CA ASP A 377 3.20 17.49 32.74
C ASP A 377 4.61 17.00 32.41
N PRO A 378 5.67 17.78 32.70
CA PRO A 378 7.05 17.41 32.39
C PRO A 378 7.56 16.15 33.12
N THR A 379 6.82 15.64 34.10
CA THR A 379 7.16 14.38 34.77
C THR A 379 6.86 13.16 33.90
N ILE A 380 6.07 13.31 32.84
CA ILE A 380 5.84 12.28 31.82
C ILE A 380 7.00 12.33 30.83
N VAL A 381 7.91 11.36 30.92
CA VAL A 381 9.07 11.24 30.02
C VAL A 381 8.72 10.27 28.90
N PRO A 382 8.62 10.74 27.65
CA PRO A 382 8.33 9.84 26.53
C PRO A 382 9.37 8.74 26.35
N LEU A 383 8.94 7.49 26.20
CA LEU A 383 9.80 6.34 25.91
C LEU A 383 10.24 6.25 24.45
N ILE A 384 9.52 6.97 23.57
CA ILE A 384 9.74 6.96 22.11
C ILE A 384 9.80 8.39 21.60
N THR A 385 10.41 8.58 20.44
CA THR A 385 10.49 9.89 19.81
C THR A 385 9.10 10.48 19.57
N GLN A 386 8.89 11.68 20.06
CA GLN A 386 7.65 12.43 19.89
C GLN A 386 7.67 13.12 18.52
N PRO A 387 6.64 12.90 17.68
CA PRO A 387 6.55 13.63 16.41
C PRO A 387 6.29 15.13 16.62
N ASN A 388 6.83 15.95 15.72
CA ASN A 388 6.71 17.41 15.77
C ASN A 388 5.36 17.90 15.23
N HIS A 389 4.28 17.46 15.88
CA HIS A 389 2.91 17.87 15.58
C HIS A 389 1.99 17.68 16.80
N PRO A 390 0.79 18.33 16.85
CA PRO A 390 -0.18 18.22 17.94
C PRO A 390 -0.61 16.77 18.24
N ALA A 391 -1.12 16.51 19.44
CA ALA A 391 -1.44 15.17 19.92
C ALA A 391 -2.69 14.59 19.25
N TYR A 392 -3.80 15.30 19.29
CA TYR A 392 -5.11 14.80 18.87
C TYR A 392 -5.25 14.82 17.33
N VAL A 393 -5.49 13.73 16.71
CA VAL A 393 -5.74 12.33 17.09
C VAL A 393 -4.50 11.44 16.84
N SER A 394 -4.53 10.15 17.28
CA SER A 394 -3.44 9.21 17.03
C SER A 394 -3.45 8.68 15.58
N ASN A 395 -2.40 8.97 14.82
CA ASN A 395 -2.23 8.45 13.46
C ASN A 395 -2.16 6.92 13.44
N ALA A 396 -1.42 6.32 14.40
CA ALA A 396 -1.25 4.88 14.48
C ALA A 396 -2.59 4.16 14.71
N ALA A 397 -3.45 4.70 15.57
CA ALA A 397 -4.77 4.14 15.82
C ALA A 397 -5.68 4.19 14.58
N ILE A 398 -5.64 5.30 13.82
CA ILE A 398 -6.42 5.39 12.56
C ILE A 398 -5.97 4.35 11.56
N ILE A 399 -4.66 4.31 11.27
CA ILE A 399 -4.08 3.43 10.25
C ILE A 399 -4.36 1.95 10.59
N ALA A 400 -4.07 1.55 11.83
CA ALA A 400 -4.21 0.17 12.24
C ALA A 400 -5.68 -0.29 12.28
N SER A 401 -6.59 0.55 12.79
CA SER A 401 -8.02 0.22 12.81
C SER A 401 -8.63 0.18 11.40
N ALA A 402 -8.19 1.05 10.49
CA ALA A 402 -8.65 1.04 9.11
C ALA A 402 -8.16 -0.23 8.38
N ALA A 403 -6.89 -0.62 8.58
CA ALA A 403 -6.33 -1.85 8.05
C ALA A 403 -7.08 -3.09 8.59
N ALA A 404 -7.37 -3.12 9.90
CA ALA A 404 -8.11 -4.22 10.52
C ALA A 404 -9.51 -4.42 9.92
N VAL A 405 -10.23 -3.34 9.63
CA VAL A 405 -11.56 -3.41 8.98
C VAL A 405 -11.44 -3.93 7.55
N LEU A 406 -10.50 -3.42 6.75
CA LEU A 406 -10.30 -3.85 5.36
C LEU A 406 -9.91 -5.33 5.32
N ILE A 407 -8.85 -5.72 6.04
CA ILE A 407 -8.34 -7.08 6.02
C ILE A 407 -9.36 -8.05 6.61
N GLY A 408 -10.01 -7.71 7.73
CA GLY A 408 -11.04 -8.57 8.33
C GLY A 408 -12.26 -8.78 7.44
N SER A 409 -12.57 -7.84 6.53
CA SER A 409 -13.61 -8.01 5.52
C SER A 409 -13.19 -8.94 4.38
N LEU A 410 -11.94 -8.82 3.91
CA LEU A 410 -11.41 -9.64 2.81
C LEU A 410 -11.01 -11.05 3.28
N PHE A 411 -10.49 -11.16 4.50
CA PHE A 411 -9.98 -12.38 5.12
C PHE A 411 -10.58 -12.53 6.53
N PRO A 412 -11.82 -13.01 6.68
CA PRO A 412 -12.49 -13.09 7.98
C PRO A 412 -11.71 -13.91 9.03
N GLN A 413 -10.94 -14.90 8.61
CA GLN A 413 -10.06 -15.71 9.48
C GLN A 413 -8.94 -14.87 10.11
N GLU A 414 -8.57 -13.75 9.51
CA GLU A 414 -7.53 -12.83 9.98
C GLU A 414 -8.06 -11.71 10.87
N ALA A 415 -9.38 -11.56 10.95
CA ALA A 415 -10.02 -10.40 11.60
C ALA A 415 -9.54 -10.21 13.05
N ALA A 416 -9.46 -11.31 13.83
CA ALA A 416 -9.04 -11.25 15.23
C ALA A 416 -7.57 -10.80 15.37
N TYR A 417 -6.67 -11.29 14.52
CA TYR A 417 -5.26 -10.90 14.53
C TYR A 417 -5.09 -9.41 14.19
N TRP A 418 -5.75 -8.94 13.14
CA TRP A 418 -5.64 -7.55 12.71
C TRP A 418 -6.32 -6.57 13.68
N GLN A 419 -7.40 -7.01 14.33
CA GLN A 419 -8.00 -6.23 15.42
C GLN A 419 -7.02 -6.09 16.59
N TYR A 420 -6.39 -7.21 17.02
CA TYR A 420 -5.40 -7.20 18.08
C TYR A 420 -4.21 -6.29 17.72
N LEU A 421 -3.67 -6.39 16.51
CA LEU A 421 -2.60 -5.53 16.00
C LEU A 421 -3.01 -4.04 16.05
N GLY A 422 -4.26 -3.75 15.70
CA GLY A 422 -4.83 -2.40 15.77
C GLY A 422 -4.89 -1.83 17.18
N GLU A 423 -5.32 -2.63 18.12
CA GLU A 423 -5.38 -2.26 19.54
C GLU A 423 -3.97 -2.06 20.12
N GLU A 424 -3.04 -2.98 19.81
CA GLU A 424 -1.66 -2.89 20.27
C GLU A 424 -0.94 -1.67 19.69
N ALA A 425 -1.18 -1.33 18.43
CA ALA A 425 -0.64 -0.12 17.80
C ALA A 425 -1.08 1.17 18.50
N GLY A 426 -2.36 1.26 18.90
CA GLY A 426 -2.88 2.35 19.71
C GLY A 426 -2.21 2.39 21.10
N LEU A 427 -2.26 1.27 21.83
CA LEU A 427 -1.64 1.15 23.16
C LEU A 427 -0.15 1.48 23.16
N SER A 428 0.56 1.19 22.07
CA SER A 428 1.98 1.51 21.95
C SER A 428 2.27 2.99 22.13
N ARG A 429 1.33 3.86 21.75
CA ARG A 429 1.48 5.33 21.87
C ARG A 429 1.18 5.83 23.27
N LEU A 430 0.24 5.17 23.98
CA LEU A 430 0.02 5.42 25.41
C LEU A 430 1.23 4.99 26.24
N TYR A 431 1.73 3.77 26.01
CA TYR A 431 2.93 3.25 26.69
C TYR A 431 4.16 4.09 26.34
N GLY A 432 4.23 4.61 25.12
CA GLY A 432 5.25 5.55 24.67
C GLY A 432 5.18 6.95 25.31
N GLY A 433 4.09 7.29 26.00
CA GLY A 433 3.93 8.59 26.68
C GLY A 433 3.66 9.77 25.76
N ILE A 434 3.20 9.53 24.52
CA ILE A 434 3.06 10.60 23.49
C ILE A 434 1.62 10.91 23.10
N HIS A 435 0.64 10.14 23.57
CA HIS A 435 -0.79 10.32 23.31
C HIS A 435 -1.63 10.09 24.55
N TYR A 436 -2.83 10.71 24.57
CA TYR A 436 -3.86 10.50 25.60
C TYR A 436 -4.82 9.37 25.19
N PRO A 437 -5.55 8.75 26.14
CA PRO A 437 -6.57 7.77 25.83
C PRO A 437 -7.66 8.25 24.86
N SER A 438 -8.04 9.52 24.92
CA SER A 438 -8.98 10.11 23.96
C SER A 438 -8.43 10.22 22.55
N ASP A 439 -7.11 10.43 22.37
CA ASP A 439 -6.47 10.45 21.04
C ASP A 439 -6.59 9.09 20.34
N GLU A 440 -6.44 8.00 21.13
CA GLU A 440 -6.53 6.63 20.64
C GLU A 440 -7.98 6.24 20.33
N ARG A 441 -8.92 6.55 21.22
CA ARG A 441 -10.35 6.28 21.01
C ARG A 441 -10.88 6.95 19.75
N ALA A 442 -10.57 8.23 19.58
CA ALA A 442 -10.96 9.00 18.40
C ALA A 442 -10.29 8.44 17.13
N GLY A 443 -9.00 8.14 17.18
CA GLY A 443 -8.28 7.52 16.08
C GLY A 443 -8.89 6.18 15.65
N ASN A 444 -9.21 5.30 16.60
CA ASN A 444 -9.86 4.02 16.33
C ASN A 444 -11.23 4.19 15.66
N GLN A 445 -12.04 5.16 16.10
CA GLN A 445 -13.35 5.42 15.49
C GLN A 445 -13.21 5.95 14.06
N MET A 446 -12.29 6.87 13.83
CA MET A 446 -11.98 7.38 12.48
C MET A 446 -11.48 6.27 11.57
N GLY A 447 -10.57 5.44 12.05
CA GLY A 447 -10.00 4.32 11.30
C GLY A 447 -11.08 3.31 10.89
N LYS A 448 -12.01 2.95 11.76
CA LYS A 448 -13.14 2.07 11.43
C LYS A 448 -14.00 2.63 10.29
N ARG A 449 -14.30 3.93 10.31
CA ARG A 449 -15.06 4.59 9.24
C ARG A 449 -14.30 4.62 7.93
N LEU A 450 -13.00 4.89 7.97
CA LEU A 450 -12.13 4.91 6.80
C LEU A 450 -11.99 3.50 6.20
N GLY A 451 -11.77 2.48 7.03
CA GLY A 451 -11.73 1.09 6.59
C GLY A 451 -13.01 0.66 5.89
N ALA A 452 -14.18 1.10 6.39
CA ALA A 452 -15.46 0.84 5.75
C ALA A 452 -15.57 1.44 4.34
N LEU A 453 -14.97 2.61 4.07
CA LEU A 453 -14.90 3.17 2.71
C LEU A 453 -14.05 2.30 1.78
N ALA A 454 -12.93 1.76 2.28
CA ALA A 454 -12.08 0.86 1.50
C ALA A 454 -12.83 -0.42 1.14
N VAL A 455 -13.56 -1.01 2.11
CA VAL A 455 -14.42 -2.19 1.88
C VAL A 455 -15.51 -1.88 0.85
N GLN A 456 -16.22 -0.76 0.98
CA GLN A 456 -17.25 -0.36 0.00
C GLN A 456 -16.68 -0.17 -1.41
N ARG A 457 -15.45 0.35 -1.51
CA ARG A 457 -14.78 0.47 -2.80
C ARG A 457 -14.49 -0.89 -3.40
N ASP A 458 -13.97 -1.83 -2.60
CA ASP A 458 -13.65 -3.17 -3.07
C ASP A 458 -14.90 -3.93 -3.52
N GLN A 459 -15.99 -3.87 -2.77
CA GLN A 459 -17.27 -4.51 -3.13
C GLN A 459 -17.84 -4.01 -4.46
N ARG A 460 -17.58 -2.76 -4.85
CA ARG A 460 -17.98 -2.20 -6.15
C ARG A 460 -17.14 -2.74 -7.32
N ASN A 461 -16.04 -3.43 -7.04
CA ASN A 461 -15.20 -4.04 -8.06
C ASN A 461 -15.75 -5.38 -8.57
N GLY A 462 -16.85 -5.89 -7.98
CA GLY A 462 -17.41 -7.20 -8.27
C GLY A 462 -16.57 -8.36 -7.70
N PRO A 463 -17.12 -9.58 -7.74
CA PRO A 463 -16.38 -10.76 -7.33
C PRO A 463 -15.19 -11.01 -8.26
#